data_615d0cdea1f36ce3cd909eb0026ecdd2
#
_entry.id   615d0cdea1f36ce3cd909eb0026ecdd2
#
_cell.length_a   1.000
_cell.length_b   1.000
_cell.length_c   1.000
_cell.angle_alpha   90.00
_cell.angle_beta   90.00
_cell.angle_gamma   90.00
#
_symmetry.space_group_name_H-M   'P 1'
#
loop_
_entity.id
_entity.type
_entity.pdbx_description
1 polymer ?
#
loop_
_entity_poly.entity_id
_entity_poly.type
_entity_poly.pdbx_seq_one_letter_code
_entity_poly.pdbx_strand_id
1 'polypeptide(L)'
;MPLTKLQFRPGINREVTSYSNEGGWSDCDKVRFKMGYPEKIGGWEKYSASTYQGTARRLHNWTALDGSDFLGLGTHLKYYIEEGEDFSDITPVRLTTSLGDVTFSATNGSATVTVTETNHGANEGDFVTFSGAATLGGVITAAILNAEHQVVSVTNGNVYTITASVAANSSDTGNGSFTDATCDYNNDPTITMDATGSLAAGGTVSGTGIPAGATVSSITNSTTFELSASTTGGSVTNGTLTFNNSKAVYQLNSGLDSQVGGTGWGSGLWGGTTPGALTTQLAEALDDSETAIDVDDETGITTAGDVILIEEELMLVAGDTDDNTLNVTRNHGGTLAATHADNTIVRLAKGNATAS
;
A
#
# COMPACT_ATOMS: atom_id res chain seq x y z
N MET A 1 -7.30 69.94 27.23
CA MET A 1 -7.57 68.58 27.74
C MET A 1 -6.29 68.01 28.30
N PRO A 2 -6.24 67.49 29.52
CA PRO A 2 -5.02 66.82 29.98
C PRO A 2 -4.79 65.57 29.19
N LEU A 3 -3.55 65.39 28.72
CA LEU A 3 -3.11 64.16 28.07
C LEU A 3 -2.92 63.08 29.12
N THR A 4 -3.71 61.98 29.03
CA THR A 4 -3.58 60.81 29.89
C THR A 4 -2.80 59.74 29.16
N LYS A 5 -1.68 59.28 29.77
CA LYS A 5 -0.91 58.18 29.18
C LYS A 5 -1.67 56.85 29.42
N LEU A 6 -2.11 56.23 28.35
CA LEU A 6 -2.61 54.88 28.39
C LEU A 6 -1.43 53.88 28.32
N GLN A 7 -1.28 53.05 29.32
CA GLN A 7 -0.26 52.04 29.37
C GLN A 7 -0.91 50.65 29.46
N PHE A 8 -0.66 49.84 28.42
CA PHE A 8 -1.14 48.45 28.39
C PHE A 8 -0.04 47.51 28.83
N ARG A 9 -0.40 46.44 29.53
CA ARG A 9 0.51 45.35 29.91
C ARG A 9 0.50 44.31 28.79
N PRO A 10 1.68 43.81 28.36
CA PRO A 10 1.76 42.76 27.38
C PRO A 10 1.36 41.41 27.98
N GLY A 11 0.82 40.52 27.15
CA GLY A 11 0.44 39.17 27.53
C GLY A 11 -1.02 39.04 27.98
N ILE A 12 -1.47 37.82 28.13
CA ILE A 12 -2.82 37.45 28.55
C ILE A 12 -2.71 36.93 29.98
N ASN A 13 -3.45 37.53 30.92
CA ASN A 13 -3.53 37.09 32.29
C ASN A 13 -4.97 36.66 32.62
N ARG A 14 -5.17 35.35 32.81
CA ARG A 14 -6.44 34.74 33.18
C ARG A 14 -6.53 34.34 34.65
N GLU A 15 -5.45 34.54 35.43
CA GLU A 15 -5.39 34.14 36.83
C GLU A 15 -6.09 35.14 37.77
N VAL A 16 -6.32 36.34 37.27
CA VAL A 16 -7.01 37.37 38.04
C VAL A 16 -8.30 37.82 37.34
N THR A 17 -9.20 38.43 38.10
CA THR A 17 -10.45 38.99 37.52
C THR A 17 -10.14 40.11 36.54
N SER A 18 -10.98 40.34 35.54
CA SER A 18 -10.84 41.44 34.58
C SER A 18 -10.73 42.81 35.24
N TYR A 19 -11.35 42.98 36.39
CA TYR A 19 -11.29 44.19 37.20
C TYR A 19 -9.91 44.39 37.85
N SER A 20 -9.29 43.32 38.34
CA SER A 20 -7.94 43.36 38.95
C SER A 20 -6.83 43.43 37.89
N ASN A 21 -7.14 43.15 36.64
CA ASN A 21 -6.21 43.18 35.49
C ASN A 21 -6.32 44.51 34.72
N GLU A 22 -6.56 45.59 35.41
CA GLU A 22 -6.68 46.92 34.79
C GLU A 22 -5.43 47.26 33.95
N GLY A 23 -5.61 47.64 32.68
CA GLY A 23 -4.55 47.85 31.69
C GLY A 23 -3.92 46.56 31.11
N GLY A 24 -4.43 45.39 31.49
CA GLY A 24 -4.01 44.09 30.94
C GLY A 24 -5.06 43.49 30.01
N TRP A 25 -4.70 42.35 29.44
CA TRP A 25 -5.57 41.56 28.55
C TRP A 25 -6.00 40.29 29.29
N SER A 26 -7.28 40.04 29.38
CA SER A 26 -7.85 38.84 30.02
C SER A 26 -8.09 37.76 28.98
N ASP A 27 -8.36 38.13 27.72
CA ASP A 27 -8.54 37.22 26.61
C ASP A 27 -8.23 37.93 25.27
N CYS A 28 -7.74 37.20 24.28
CA CYS A 28 -7.62 37.68 22.92
C CYS A 28 -7.53 36.51 21.94
N ASP A 29 -8.01 36.72 20.73
CA ASP A 29 -7.95 35.79 19.61
C ASP A 29 -7.18 36.43 18.45
N LYS A 30 -6.34 35.63 17.79
CA LYS A 30 -5.54 36.03 16.61
C LYS A 30 -4.64 37.25 16.84
N VAL A 31 -4.13 37.38 18.07
CA VAL A 31 -3.21 38.44 18.50
C VAL A 31 -1.93 37.83 19.05
N ARG A 32 -0.79 38.39 18.68
CA ARG A 32 0.52 38.14 19.34
C ARG A 32 1.01 39.44 19.97
N PHE A 33 1.86 39.30 20.97
CA PHE A 33 2.55 40.43 21.59
C PHE A 33 3.98 40.49 21.06
N LYS A 34 4.32 41.56 20.34
CA LYS A 34 5.67 41.79 19.82
C LYS A 34 6.22 43.06 20.47
N MET A 35 7.39 42.95 21.12
CA MET A 35 8.00 44.06 21.86
C MET A 35 7.04 44.74 22.87
N GLY A 36 6.12 43.98 23.46
CA GLY A 36 5.14 44.50 24.43
C GLY A 36 3.85 45.08 23.81
N TYR A 37 3.75 45.15 22.50
CA TYR A 37 2.54 45.64 21.80
C TYR A 37 1.73 44.52 21.20
N PRO A 38 0.38 44.58 21.29
CA PRO A 38 -0.50 43.64 20.62
C PRO A 38 -0.45 43.88 19.10
N GLU A 39 -0.21 42.81 18.36
CA GLU A 39 -0.19 42.79 16.90
C GLU A 39 -1.12 41.69 16.41
N LYS A 40 -1.91 41.94 15.39
CA LYS A 40 -2.70 40.88 14.76
C LYS A 40 -1.77 39.83 14.17
N ILE A 41 -2.04 38.57 14.50
CA ILE A 41 -1.50 37.46 13.70
C ILE A 41 -2.18 37.58 12.35
N GLY A 42 -1.43 37.67 11.27
CA GLY A 42 -1.94 37.71 9.89
C GLY A 42 -2.88 36.52 9.61
N GLY A 43 -3.53 36.53 8.47
CA GLY A 43 -4.29 35.37 8.00
C GLY A 43 -3.37 34.17 7.76
N TRP A 44 -3.98 32.98 7.62
CA TRP A 44 -3.27 31.78 7.18
C TRP A 44 -3.19 31.82 5.65
N GLU A 45 -2.00 31.66 5.13
CA GLU A 45 -1.76 31.43 3.71
C GLU A 45 -1.43 29.96 3.50
N LYS A 46 -1.91 29.38 2.39
CA LYS A 46 -1.57 28.01 2.04
C LYS A 46 -0.10 27.98 1.65
N TYR A 47 0.70 27.20 2.37
CA TYR A 47 2.14 27.09 2.16
C TYR A 47 2.47 26.41 0.83
N SER A 48 1.76 25.33 0.47
CA SER A 48 1.99 24.53 -0.73
C SER A 48 0.72 24.42 -1.58
N ALA A 49 0.84 24.47 -2.90
CA ALA A 49 -0.24 24.14 -3.82
C ALA A 49 -0.48 22.62 -3.88
N SER A 50 0.56 21.83 -3.61
CA SER A 50 0.51 20.37 -3.57
C SER A 50 -0.33 19.85 -2.41
N THR A 51 -0.84 18.63 -2.57
CA THR A 51 -1.67 17.96 -1.56
C THR A 51 -1.07 16.62 -1.21
N TYR A 52 -1.32 16.18 0.02
CA TYR A 52 -0.95 14.85 0.52
C TYR A 52 -2.20 14.09 0.93
N GLN A 53 -2.10 12.78 1.03
CA GLN A 53 -3.20 11.91 1.43
C GLN A 53 -3.18 11.69 2.95
N GLY A 54 -4.38 11.66 3.52
CA GLY A 54 -4.56 11.42 4.94
C GLY A 54 -4.51 12.66 5.82
N THR A 55 -4.68 12.47 7.12
CA THR A 55 -4.61 13.53 8.13
C THR A 55 -3.22 13.57 8.72
N ALA A 56 -2.56 14.73 8.68
CA ALA A 56 -1.27 14.94 9.30
C ALA A 56 -1.31 14.58 10.80
N ARG A 57 -0.40 13.72 11.22
CA ARG A 57 -0.25 13.27 12.60
C ARG A 57 1.01 13.82 13.24
N ARG A 58 2.07 13.95 12.46
CA ARG A 58 3.35 14.47 12.92
C ARG A 58 4.09 15.20 11.81
N LEU A 59 4.79 16.27 12.21
CA LEU A 59 5.73 17.02 11.40
C LEU A 59 7.11 16.92 12.04
N HIS A 60 8.14 16.80 11.20
CA HIS A 60 9.54 16.83 11.62
C HIS A 60 10.34 17.62 10.60
N ASN A 61 10.98 18.68 11.03
CA ASN A 61 11.81 19.52 10.17
C ASN A 61 13.29 19.31 10.46
N TRP A 62 14.11 19.37 9.42
CA TRP A 62 15.56 19.36 9.51
C TRP A 62 16.18 20.12 8.35
N THR A 63 17.42 20.53 8.52
CA THR A 63 18.22 21.15 7.47
C THR A 63 19.37 20.21 7.12
N ALA A 64 19.56 19.95 5.83
CA ALA A 64 20.67 19.14 5.34
C ALA A 64 21.99 19.92 5.38
N LEU A 65 23.11 19.23 5.18
CA LEU A 65 24.44 19.83 5.22
C LEU A 65 24.70 20.84 4.09
N ASP A 66 23.96 20.76 3.01
CA ASP A 66 24.00 21.70 1.89
C ASP A 66 23.15 22.95 2.11
N GLY A 67 22.41 23.01 3.24
CA GLY A 67 21.54 24.13 3.58
C GLY A 67 20.09 23.98 3.10
N SER A 68 19.72 22.87 2.47
CA SER A 68 18.33 22.58 2.09
C SER A 68 17.48 22.29 3.31
N ASP A 69 16.31 22.89 3.40
CA ASP A 69 15.34 22.66 4.47
C ASP A 69 14.29 21.63 4.02
N PHE A 70 14.04 20.66 4.87
CA PHE A 70 13.07 19.60 4.65
C PHE A 70 12.05 19.53 5.76
N LEU A 71 10.83 19.13 5.41
CA LEU A 71 9.76 18.85 6.35
C LEU A 71 9.23 17.42 6.13
N GLY A 72 9.50 16.53 7.07
CA GLY A 72 8.89 15.21 7.12
C GLY A 72 7.46 15.29 7.64
N LEU A 73 6.53 14.72 6.91
CA LEU A 73 5.11 14.67 7.23
C LEU A 73 4.65 13.22 7.33
N GLY A 74 4.26 12.78 8.53
CA GLY A 74 3.58 11.51 8.75
C GLY A 74 2.06 11.72 8.82
N THR A 75 1.31 11.04 7.96
CA THR A 75 -0.15 10.96 8.02
C THR A 75 -0.58 9.62 8.60
N HIS A 76 -1.88 9.38 8.76
CA HIS A 76 -2.39 8.06 9.14
C HIS A 76 -2.39 7.06 7.97
N LEU A 77 -2.05 7.50 6.75
CA LEU A 77 -2.02 6.66 5.56
C LEU A 77 -0.62 6.54 4.98
N LYS A 78 0.14 7.63 4.94
CA LYS A 78 1.38 7.73 4.16
C LYS A 78 2.44 8.60 4.83
N TYR A 79 3.66 8.53 4.30
CA TYR A 79 4.80 9.34 4.70
C TYR A 79 5.25 10.23 3.53
N TYR A 80 5.53 11.50 3.82
CA TYR A 80 5.97 12.47 2.83
C TYR A 80 7.20 13.23 3.30
N ILE A 81 8.02 13.64 2.35
CA ILE A 81 9.00 14.70 2.53
C ILE A 81 8.54 15.89 1.68
N GLU A 82 8.49 17.03 2.32
CA GLU A 82 8.28 18.31 1.63
C GLU A 82 9.62 18.98 1.41
N GLU A 83 9.84 19.43 0.18
CA GLU A 83 10.95 20.26 -0.26
C GLU A 83 10.45 21.26 -1.31
N GLY A 84 10.68 22.56 -1.08
CA GLY A 84 10.32 23.59 -2.04
C GLY A 84 8.83 23.66 -2.37
N GLU A 85 7.97 23.47 -1.38
CA GLU A 85 6.50 23.49 -1.48
C GLU A 85 5.87 22.25 -2.14
N ASP A 86 6.66 21.21 -2.49
CA ASP A 86 6.19 19.95 -3.03
C ASP A 86 6.29 18.80 -2.02
N PHE A 87 5.30 17.91 -2.05
CA PHE A 87 5.28 16.70 -1.22
C PHE A 87 5.67 15.47 -2.04
N SER A 88 6.81 14.88 -1.72
CA SER A 88 7.25 13.61 -2.27
C SER A 88 6.79 12.46 -1.37
N ASP A 89 6.05 11.51 -1.92
CA ASP A 89 5.64 10.29 -1.23
C ASP A 89 6.86 9.37 -1.01
N ILE A 90 7.20 9.13 0.24
CA ILE A 90 8.29 8.25 0.67
C ILE A 90 7.80 7.02 1.40
N THR A 91 6.52 6.71 1.30
CA THR A 91 5.93 5.53 1.93
C THR A 91 6.66 4.28 1.44
N PRO A 92 7.19 3.43 2.32
CA PRO A 92 7.95 2.26 1.93
C PRO A 92 7.16 1.32 1.02
N VAL A 93 7.83 0.78 0.00
CA VAL A 93 7.28 -0.27 -0.84
C VAL A 93 7.43 -1.61 -0.12
N ARG A 94 6.32 -2.33 0.04
CA ARG A 94 6.29 -3.65 0.65
C ARG A 94 6.60 -4.76 -0.36
N LEU A 95 5.94 -4.70 -1.51
CA LEU A 95 6.03 -5.73 -2.54
C LEU A 95 5.98 -5.09 -3.92
N THR A 96 6.76 -5.62 -4.85
CA THR A 96 6.65 -5.36 -6.28
C THR A 96 6.53 -6.69 -7.00
N THR A 97 5.49 -6.85 -7.79
CA THR A 97 5.20 -8.08 -8.52
C THR A 97 5.86 -8.10 -9.90
N SER A 98 5.83 -9.23 -10.57
CA SER A 98 6.34 -9.38 -11.93
C SER A 98 5.28 -8.97 -12.97
N LEU A 99 5.73 -8.66 -14.17
CA LEU A 99 4.82 -8.42 -15.29
C LEU A 99 4.01 -9.69 -15.59
N GLY A 100 2.70 -9.53 -15.70
CA GLY A 100 1.75 -10.61 -15.97
C GLY A 100 1.09 -11.21 -14.73
N ASP A 101 1.55 -10.86 -13.52
CA ASP A 101 1.00 -11.40 -12.27
C ASP A 101 -0.40 -10.85 -11.96
N VAL A 102 -0.72 -9.65 -12.45
CA VAL A 102 -1.96 -8.93 -12.10
C VAL A 102 -2.97 -9.02 -13.23
N THR A 103 -4.14 -9.58 -12.94
CA THR A 103 -5.29 -9.62 -13.86
C THR A 103 -6.43 -8.79 -13.29
N PHE A 104 -7.07 -7.99 -14.14
CA PHE A 104 -8.23 -7.18 -13.78
C PHE A 104 -9.51 -7.75 -14.36
N SER A 105 -10.63 -7.62 -13.64
CA SER A 105 -11.97 -7.94 -14.14
C SER A 105 -12.92 -6.80 -13.80
N ALA A 106 -13.62 -6.31 -14.81
CA ALA A 106 -14.65 -5.28 -14.74
C ALA A 106 -16.02 -5.83 -15.11
N THR A 107 -17.05 -5.36 -14.42
CA THR A 107 -18.46 -5.70 -14.72
C THR A 107 -19.16 -4.48 -15.29
N ASN A 108 -19.91 -4.66 -16.37
CA ASN A 108 -20.69 -3.59 -16.99
C ASN A 108 -21.56 -2.84 -15.95
N GLY A 109 -21.48 -1.53 -15.97
CA GLY A 109 -22.20 -0.64 -15.05
C GLY A 109 -21.54 -0.46 -13.68
N SER A 110 -20.41 -1.12 -13.38
CA SER A 110 -19.71 -1.03 -12.10
C SER A 110 -18.39 -0.27 -12.23
N ALA A 111 -18.07 0.54 -11.22
CA ALA A 111 -16.75 1.13 -11.04
C ALA A 111 -15.82 0.24 -10.20
N THR A 112 -16.35 -0.83 -9.59
CA THR A 112 -15.54 -1.80 -8.86
C THR A 112 -14.81 -2.69 -9.86
N VAL A 113 -13.50 -2.74 -9.74
CA VAL A 113 -12.62 -3.62 -10.50
C VAL A 113 -12.07 -4.68 -9.54
N THR A 114 -12.26 -5.93 -9.91
CA THR A 114 -11.67 -7.07 -9.21
C THR A 114 -10.23 -7.26 -9.70
N VAL A 115 -9.31 -7.37 -8.78
CA VAL A 115 -7.89 -7.64 -9.04
C VAL A 115 -7.59 -9.05 -8.57
N THR A 116 -7.01 -9.84 -9.46
CA THR A 116 -6.55 -11.21 -9.17
C THR A 116 -5.03 -11.23 -9.28
N GLU A 117 -4.37 -11.63 -8.20
CA GLU A 117 -2.92 -11.76 -8.09
C GLU A 117 -2.62 -12.78 -7.00
N THR A 118 -1.81 -13.78 -7.31
CA THR A 118 -1.50 -14.86 -6.38
C THR A 118 -0.68 -14.35 -5.19
N ASN A 119 -1.15 -14.63 -3.97
CA ASN A 119 -0.48 -14.28 -2.72
C ASN A 119 -0.10 -12.79 -2.62
N HIS A 120 -1.05 -11.91 -2.96
CA HIS A 120 -0.82 -10.46 -2.98
C HIS A 120 -0.48 -9.87 -1.59
N GLY A 121 -0.90 -10.51 -0.49
CA GLY A 121 -0.68 -10.05 0.88
C GLY A 121 -1.20 -8.63 1.17
N ALA A 122 -2.07 -8.09 0.33
CA ALA A 122 -2.68 -6.78 0.52
C ALA A 122 -3.80 -6.84 1.55
N ASN A 123 -3.94 -5.79 2.34
CA ASN A 123 -5.03 -5.61 3.28
C ASN A 123 -5.97 -4.49 2.83
N GLU A 124 -7.18 -4.50 3.34
CA GLU A 124 -8.12 -3.40 3.12
C GLU A 124 -7.52 -2.08 3.59
N GLY A 125 -7.54 -1.06 2.73
CA GLY A 125 -6.96 0.24 2.99
C GLY A 125 -5.51 0.43 2.53
N ASP A 126 -4.81 -0.62 2.10
CA ASP A 126 -3.48 -0.51 1.50
C ASP A 126 -3.51 0.29 0.20
N PHE A 127 -2.37 0.87 -0.16
CA PHE A 127 -2.20 1.52 -1.45
C PHE A 127 -1.43 0.63 -2.41
N VAL A 128 -1.94 0.54 -3.63
CA VAL A 128 -1.34 -0.22 -4.72
C VAL A 128 -1.27 0.67 -5.97
N THR A 129 -0.12 0.67 -6.63
CA THR A 129 0.07 1.33 -7.92
C THR A 129 0.31 0.28 -8.98
N PHE A 130 -0.50 0.28 -10.03
CA PHE A 130 -0.31 -0.62 -11.15
C PHE A 130 0.49 0.04 -12.27
N SER A 131 1.10 -0.80 -13.10
CA SER A 131 1.74 -0.38 -14.33
C SER A 131 1.61 -1.46 -15.40
N GLY A 132 1.64 -1.08 -16.67
CA GLY A 132 1.52 -2.01 -17.79
C GLY A 132 0.09 -2.47 -18.06
N ALA A 133 -0.94 -1.89 -17.44
CA ALA A 133 -2.33 -2.20 -17.78
C ALA A 133 -2.76 -1.48 -19.05
N ALA A 134 -3.53 -2.16 -19.90
CA ALA A 134 -4.27 -1.61 -21.03
C ALA A 134 -5.69 -1.18 -20.60
N THR A 135 -6.50 -0.70 -21.54
CA THR A 135 -7.91 -0.35 -21.30
C THR A 135 -8.73 -1.59 -20.92
N LEU A 136 -9.63 -1.46 -19.97
CA LEU A 136 -10.50 -2.51 -19.46
C LEU A 136 -11.97 -2.05 -19.50
N GLY A 137 -12.91 -2.97 -19.78
CA GLY A 137 -14.33 -2.69 -19.68
C GLY A 137 -14.79 -1.50 -20.55
N GLY A 138 -14.11 -1.26 -21.67
CA GLY A 138 -14.40 -0.28 -22.70
C GLY A 138 -14.02 1.16 -22.37
N VAL A 139 -14.18 1.64 -21.14
CA VAL A 139 -13.94 3.04 -20.75
C VAL A 139 -12.98 3.24 -19.60
N ILE A 140 -12.63 2.19 -18.87
CA ILE A 140 -11.58 2.27 -17.84
C ILE A 140 -10.25 2.25 -18.57
N THR A 141 -9.69 3.44 -18.82
CA THR A 141 -8.47 3.60 -19.61
C THR A 141 -7.22 3.08 -18.88
N ALA A 142 -6.17 2.82 -19.64
CA ALA A 142 -4.84 2.49 -19.09
C ALA A 142 -4.37 3.52 -18.04
N ALA A 143 -4.63 4.82 -18.26
CA ALA A 143 -4.26 5.88 -17.32
C ALA A 143 -5.02 5.78 -15.99
N ILE A 144 -6.29 5.32 -16.02
CA ILE A 144 -7.09 5.09 -14.81
C ILE A 144 -6.53 3.87 -14.06
N LEU A 145 -6.27 2.75 -14.75
CA LEU A 145 -5.76 1.54 -14.11
C LEU A 145 -4.33 1.71 -13.59
N ASN A 146 -3.45 2.36 -14.35
CA ASN A 146 -2.04 2.56 -13.98
C ASN A 146 -1.84 3.69 -12.97
N ALA A 147 -2.90 4.14 -12.31
CA ALA A 147 -2.85 5.07 -11.20
C ALA A 147 -2.64 4.33 -9.87
N GLU A 148 -2.47 5.10 -8.82
CA GLU A 148 -2.53 4.58 -7.46
C GLU A 148 -4.00 4.37 -7.06
N HIS A 149 -4.27 3.23 -6.45
CA HIS A 149 -5.57 2.85 -5.91
C HIS A 149 -5.47 2.44 -4.46
N GLN A 150 -6.58 2.59 -3.74
CA GLN A 150 -6.71 2.01 -2.42
C GLN A 150 -7.45 0.67 -2.54
N VAL A 151 -6.96 -0.35 -1.84
CA VAL A 151 -7.64 -1.64 -1.72
C VAL A 151 -8.93 -1.44 -0.93
N VAL A 152 -10.06 -1.73 -1.55
CA VAL A 152 -11.41 -1.48 -0.97
C VAL A 152 -11.86 -2.64 -0.12
N SER A 153 -11.68 -3.85 -0.62
CA SER A 153 -12.00 -5.07 0.11
C SER A 153 -11.10 -6.21 -0.37
N VAL A 154 -10.80 -7.13 0.52
CA VAL A 154 -10.02 -8.32 0.22
C VAL A 154 -10.93 -9.52 0.34
N THR A 155 -11.04 -10.30 -0.74
CA THR A 155 -11.89 -11.49 -0.79
C THR A 155 -11.14 -12.72 -0.25
N ASN A 156 -9.87 -12.86 -0.62
CA ASN A 156 -8.96 -13.92 -0.17
C ASN A 156 -7.52 -13.53 -0.52
N GLY A 157 -6.54 -14.39 -0.24
CA GLY A 157 -5.12 -14.15 -0.52
C GLY A 157 -4.75 -13.90 -1.99
N ASN A 158 -5.67 -14.15 -2.91
CA ASN A 158 -5.45 -14.01 -4.35
C ASN A 158 -6.38 -12.99 -5.04
N VAL A 159 -7.36 -12.43 -4.32
CA VAL A 159 -8.40 -11.57 -4.93
C VAL A 159 -8.77 -10.42 -4.00
N TYR A 160 -8.71 -9.22 -4.52
CA TYR A 160 -9.20 -8.01 -3.86
C TYR A 160 -9.90 -7.08 -4.84
N THR A 161 -10.47 -5.99 -4.37
CA THR A 161 -11.17 -5.00 -5.20
C THR A 161 -10.59 -3.61 -5.03
N ILE A 162 -10.63 -2.86 -6.12
CA ILE A 162 -10.35 -1.42 -6.16
C ILE A 162 -11.53 -0.68 -6.77
N THR A 163 -11.57 0.64 -6.65
CA THR A 163 -12.58 1.47 -7.33
C THR A 163 -11.92 2.31 -8.41
N ALA A 164 -12.36 2.13 -9.65
CA ALA A 164 -11.98 2.99 -10.76
C ALA A 164 -12.74 4.33 -10.70
N SER A 165 -12.19 5.38 -11.30
CA SER A 165 -12.84 6.71 -11.36
C SER A 165 -14.07 6.77 -12.28
N VAL A 166 -14.29 5.73 -13.10
CA VAL A 166 -15.43 5.60 -14.02
C VAL A 166 -16.00 4.18 -13.96
N ALA A 167 -17.29 4.03 -14.18
CA ALA A 167 -17.93 2.71 -14.31
C ALA A 167 -17.63 2.11 -15.68
N ALA A 168 -17.36 0.80 -15.74
CA ALA A 168 -17.21 0.07 -16.98
C ALA A 168 -18.50 0.11 -17.82
N ASN A 169 -18.39 0.20 -19.13
CA ASN A 169 -19.54 0.12 -20.05
C ASN A 169 -19.63 -1.23 -20.76
N SER A 170 -18.73 -2.16 -20.46
CA SER A 170 -18.78 -3.57 -20.84
C SER A 170 -18.12 -4.42 -19.76
N SER A 171 -18.52 -5.70 -19.66
CA SER A 171 -17.77 -6.65 -18.83
C SER A 171 -16.54 -7.11 -19.58
N ASP A 172 -15.41 -7.16 -18.90
CA ASP A 172 -14.12 -7.50 -19.48
C ASP A 172 -13.18 -8.05 -18.42
N THR A 173 -12.23 -8.91 -18.84
CA THR A 173 -11.18 -9.46 -17.98
C THR A 173 -9.89 -9.52 -18.78
N GLY A 174 -8.78 -9.04 -18.21
CA GLY A 174 -7.49 -9.04 -18.91
C GLY A 174 -6.38 -8.34 -18.16
N ASN A 175 -5.36 -7.96 -18.92
CA ASN A 175 -4.16 -7.24 -18.50
C ASN A 175 -3.10 -8.07 -17.74
N GLY A 176 -3.36 -9.34 -17.44
CA GLY A 176 -2.37 -10.26 -16.89
C GLY A 176 -1.46 -10.87 -17.96
N SER A 177 -1.12 -12.14 -17.75
CA SER A 177 -0.45 -12.96 -18.76
C SER A 177 -1.49 -13.58 -19.67
N PHE A 178 -1.28 -13.50 -20.98
CA PHE A 178 -2.12 -14.17 -21.99
C PHE A 178 -1.29 -14.62 -23.17
N THR A 179 -1.86 -15.57 -23.95
CA THR A 179 -1.27 -16.06 -25.21
C THR A 179 -2.16 -15.67 -26.38
N ASP A 180 -1.52 -15.34 -27.49
CA ASP A 180 -2.18 -15.14 -28.78
C ASP A 180 -1.51 -16.00 -29.84
N ALA A 181 -2.30 -16.68 -30.65
CA ALA A 181 -1.84 -17.63 -31.67
C ALA A 181 -2.06 -17.09 -33.11
N THR A 182 -2.30 -15.79 -33.26
CA THR A 182 -2.56 -15.13 -34.56
C THR A 182 -1.42 -14.23 -35.02
N CYS A 183 -0.27 -14.30 -34.34
CA CYS A 183 0.83 -13.36 -34.56
C CYS A 183 1.64 -13.70 -35.82
N ASP A 184 1.74 -12.72 -36.70
CA ASP A 184 2.56 -12.81 -37.94
C ASP A 184 3.78 -11.88 -37.85
N TYR A 185 4.96 -12.38 -38.15
CA TYR A 185 6.22 -11.62 -38.08
C TYR A 185 7.31 -12.21 -39.02
N ASN A 186 8.32 -11.40 -39.40
CA ASN A 186 9.34 -11.83 -40.34
C ASN A 186 10.67 -11.09 -40.21
N ASN A 187 11.50 -11.44 -39.21
CA ASN A 187 12.85 -10.87 -38.99
C ASN A 187 12.91 -9.34 -38.82
N ASP A 188 11.81 -8.74 -38.45
CA ASP A 188 11.68 -7.31 -38.14
C ASP A 188 10.99 -7.11 -36.75
N PRO A 189 10.92 -5.90 -36.22
CA PRO A 189 10.25 -5.66 -34.96
C PRO A 189 8.73 -5.59 -35.05
N THR A 190 8.18 -5.55 -36.30
CA THR A 190 6.75 -5.39 -36.53
C THR A 190 6.03 -6.73 -36.39
N ILE A 191 5.02 -6.78 -35.55
CA ILE A 191 4.13 -7.93 -35.38
C ILE A 191 2.70 -7.54 -35.71
N THR A 192 2.05 -8.36 -36.51
CA THR A 192 0.61 -8.24 -36.81
C THR A 192 -0.15 -9.36 -36.11
N MET A 193 -1.29 -9.04 -35.48
CA MET A 193 -2.19 -9.97 -34.79
C MET A 193 -3.64 -9.55 -34.97
N ASP A 194 -4.62 -10.37 -34.56
CA ASP A 194 -6.03 -10.08 -34.75
C ASP A 194 -6.49 -8.83 -33.99
N ALA A 195 -5.99 -8.60 -32.76
CA ALA A 195 -6.32 -7.43 -31.98
C ALA A 195 -5.25 -7.08 -30.95
N THR A 196 -4.82 -5.81 -30.93
CA THR A 196 -3.84 -5.27 -29.96
C THR A 196 -4.45 -4.66 -28.70
N GLY A 197 -5.77 -4.75 -28.52
CA GLY A 197 -6.49 -4.06 -27.45
C GLY A 197 -6.09 -4.48 -26.02
N SER A 198 -5.58 -5.69 -25.85
CA SER A 198 -5.09 -6.22 -24.58
C SER A 198 -3.60 -5.97 -24.36
N LEU A 199 -2.88 -5.36 -25.30
CA LEU A 199 -1.47 -5.07 -25.17
C LEU A 199 -1.23 -3.76 -24.42
N ALA A 200 -0.09 -3.72 -23.72
CA ALA A 200 0.41 -2.49 -23.12
C ALA A 200 1.89 -2.29 -23.50
N ALA A 201 2.27 -1.06 -23.81
CA ALA A 201 3.69 -0.74 -24.04
C ALA A 201 4.50 -1.03 -22.76
N GLY A 202 5.66 -1.67 -22.93
CA GLY A 202 6.51 -2.14 -21.85
C GLY A 202 6.21 -3.57 -21.38
N GLY A 203 5.09 -4.18 -21.78
CA GLY A 203 4.79 -5.59 -21.52
C GLY A 203 5.83 -6.50 -22.17
N THR A 204 6.21 -7.60 -21.51
CA THR A 204 7.17 -8.56 -22.06
C THR A 204 6.50 -9.50 -23.05
N VAL A 205 7.23 -9.86 -24.08
CA VAL A 205 6.78 -10.79 -25.13
C VAL A 205 7.74 -11.95 -25.21
N SER A 206 7.22 -13.16 -25.31
CA SER A 206 8.00 -14.38 -25.47
C SER A 206 7.33 -15.33 -26.45
N GLY A 207 8.16 -16.13 -27.13
CA GLY A 207 7.70 -17.10 -28.12
C GLY A 207 8.81 -17.47 -29.08
N THR A 208 8.49 -18.30 -30.08
CA THR A 208 9.47 -18.74 -31.09
C THR A 208 9.93 -17.54 -31.90
N GLY A 209 11.25 -17.38 -32.01
CA GLY A 209 11.86 -16.28 -32.79
C GLY A 209 11.79 -14.91 -32.10
N ILE A 210 11.30 -14.82 -30.89
CA ILE A 210 11.31 -13.60 -30.09
C ILE A 210 12.59 -13.55 -29.26
N PRO A 211 13.38 -12.47 -29.33
CA PRO A 211 14.59 -12.31 -28.51
C PRO A 211 14.26 -12.28 -27.02
N ALA A 212 15.13 -12.86 -26.19
CA ALA A 212 14.97 -12.84 -24.75
C ALA A 212 14.90 -11.39 -24.21
N GLY A 213 13.92 -11.10 -23.38
CA GLY A 213 13.71 -9.76 -22.81
C GLY A 213 13.05 -8.76 -23.76
N ALA A 214 12.55 -9.21 -24.92
CA ALA A 214 11.79 -8.34 -25.82
C ALA A 214 10.51 -7.84 -25.15
N THR A 215 10.18 -6.58 -25.40
CA THR A 215 8.97 -5.91 -24.88
C THR A 215 8.18 -5.29 -26.02
N VAL A 216 6.91 -5.03 -25.80
CA VAL A 216 6.09 -4.18 -26.66
C VAL A 216 6.65 -2.76 -26.60
N SER A 217 7.24 -2.29 -27.67
CA SER A 217 7.80 -0.94 -27.77
C SER A 217 6.72 0.10 -27.98
N SER A 218 5.83 -0.17 -28.93
CA SER A 218 4.68 0.71 -29.22
C SER A 218 3.55 -0.08 -29.89
N ILE A 219 2.33 0.43 -29.75
CA ILE A 219 1.15 -0.09 -30.44
C ILE A 219 0.85 0.85 -31.62
N THR A 220 0.97 0.36 -32.84
CA THR A 220 0.82 1.15 -34.06
C THR A 220 -0.65 1.35 -34.42
N ASN A 221 -1.45 0.31 -34.32
CA ASN A 221 -2.89 0.34 -34.60
C ASN A 221 -3.60 -0.85 -33.92
N SER A 222 -4.87 -1.08 -34.25
CA SER A 222 -5.68 -2.14 -33.64
C SER A 222 -5.24 -3.58 -33.94
N THR A 223 -4.28 -3.77 -34.88
CA THR A 223 -3.80 -5.10 -35.29
C THR A 223 -2.28 -5.20 -35.40
N THR A 224 -1.54 -4.10 -35.17
CA THR A 224 -0.09 -4.07 -35.37
C THR A 224 0.61 -3.37 -34.20
N PHE A 225 1.70 -3.97 -33.74
CA PHE A 225 2.56 -3.38 -32.71
C PHE A 225 4.04 -3.62 -33.04
N GLU A 226 4.93 -2.87 -32.37
CA GLU A 226 6.37 -2.97 -32.53
C GLU A 226 7.02 -3.57 -31.29
N LEU A 227 7.95 -4.49 -31.48
CA LEU A 227 8.82 -4.99 -30.42
C LEU A 227 10.03 -4.06 -30.20
N SER A 228 10.64 -4.17 -29.04
CA SER A 228 11.90 -3.50 -28.70
C SER A 228 13.10 -4.06 -29.47
N ALA A 229 12.98 -5.22 -30.12
CA ALA A 229 13.99 -5.87 -30.89
C ALA A 229 13.37 -6.65 -32.07
N SER A 230 14.09 -6.78 -33.16
CA SER A 230 13.64 -7.56 -34.34
C SER A 230 13.50 -9.05 -33.99
N THR A 231 12.47 -9.67 -34.53
CA THR A 231 12.27 -11.12 -34.46
C THR A 231 13.36 -11.87 -35.26
N THR A 232 13.54 -13.14 -35.00
CA THR A 232 14.55 -13.99 -35.60
C THR A 232 13.94 -15.30 -36.11
N GLY A 233 14.63 -16.01 -37.00
CA GLY A 233 14.19 -17.34 -37.42
C GLY A 233 13.32 -17.38 -38.68
N GLY A 234 13.11 -16.25 -39.34
CA GLY A 234 12.35 -16.17 -40.60
C GLY A 234 10.90 -15.78 -40.42
N SER A 235 10.12 -15.97 -41.51
CA SER A 235 8.68 -15.66 -41.51
C SER A 235 7.89 -16.68 -40.70
N VAL A 236 7.06 -16.17 -39.81
CA VAL A 236 6.10 -16.95 -39.03
C VAL A 236 4.69 -16.42 -39.30
N THR A 237 3.76 -17.31 -39.55
CA THR A 237 2.33 -17.00 -39.72
C THR A 237 1.55 -17.75 -38.67
N ASN A 238 0.64 -17.07 -38.00
CA ASN A 238 -0.12 -17.59 -36.85
C ASN A 238 0.78 -18.18 -35.75
N GLY A 239 1.84 -17.45 -35.41
CA GLY A 239 2.74 -17.80 -34.32
C GLY A 239 2.07 -17.58 -32.97
N THR A 240 2.34 -18.47 -32.02
CA THR A 240 1.85 -18.30 -30.64
C THR A 240 2.86 -17.49 -29.84
N LEU A 241 2.45 -16.33 -29.34
CA LEU A 241 3.22 -15.48 -28.47
C LEU A 241 2.55 -15.35 -27.11
N THR A 242 3.36 -15.25 -26.05
CA THR A 242 2.90 -14.99 -24.68
C THR A 242 3.27 -13.56 -24.31
N PHE A 243 2.30 -12.85 -23.78
CA PHE A 243 2.39 -11.46 -23.34
C PHE A 243 2.19 -11.37 -21.84
N ASN A 244 3.04 -10.60 -21.15
CA ASN A 244 2.87 -10.29 -19.73
C ASN A 244 2.84 -8.78 -19.57
N ASN A 245 1.70 -8.24 -19.15
CA ASN A 245 1.47 -6.79 -19.14
C ASN A 245 1.59 -6.19 -17.75
N SER A 246 0.62 -6.45 -16.89
CA SER A 246 0.45 -5.69 -15.65
C SER A 246 1.29 -6.23 -14.50
N LYS A 247 1.77 -5.31 -13.68
CA LYS A 247 2.38 -5.57 -12.37
C LYS A 247 1.86 -4.57 -11.35
N ALA A 248 2.02 -4.89 -10.08
CA ALA A 248 1.63 -4.07 -8.94
C ALA A 248 2.83 -3.69 -8.08
N VAL A 249 2.74 -2.52 -7.46
CA VAL A 249 3.65 -2.06 -6.42
C VAL A 249 2.79 -1.71 -5.21
N TYR A 250 2.95 -2.45 -4.13
CA TYR A 250 2.23 -2.26 -2.88
C TYR A 250 3.05 -1.41 -1.92
N GLN A 251 2.43 -0.38 -1.37
CA GLN A 251 3.03 0.41 -0.32
C GLN A 251 2.64 -0.13 1.06
N LEU A 252 3.55 0.04 2.02
CA LEU A 252 3.29 -0.30 3.40
C LEU A 252 2.20 0.63 3.96
N ASN A 253 1.12 0.07 4.50
CA ASN A 253 0.12 0.88 5.19
C ASN A 253 0.63 1.25 6.59
N SER A 254 0.82 2.54 6.84
CA SER A 254 1.29 3.04 8.14
C SER A 254 0.32 2.77 9.30
N GLY A 255 -0.94 2.43 9.00
CA GLY A 255 -1.97 2.13 10.02
C GLY A 255 -2.01 0.66 10.45
N LEU A 256 -1.60 -0.26 9.59
CA LEU A 256 -1.71 -1.71 9.83
C LEU A 256 -0.54 -2.28 10.64
N ASP A 257 0.67 -1.76 10.47
CA ASP A 257 1.85 -2.19 11.25
C ASP A 257 1.69 -2.00 12.75
N SER A 258 0.77 -1.16 13.18
CA SER A 258 0.42 -1.02 14.61
C SER A 258 -0.53 -2.11 15.10
N GLN A 259 -1.12 -2.88 14.20
CA GLN A 259 -2.07 -3.96 14.51
C GLN A 259 -1.44 -5.36 14.42
N VAL A 260 -0.40 -5.50 13.61
CA VAL A 260 0.35 -6.76 13.52
C VAL A 260 1.38 -6.79 14.65
N GLY A 261 1.10 -7.59 15.67
CA GLY A 261 2.02 -7.75 16.81
C GLY A 261 3.38 -8.25 16.34
N GLY A 262 4.44 -7.48 16.61
CA GLY A 262 5.83 -7.90 16.35
C GLY A 262 6.56 -7.22 15.19
N THR A 263 5.87 -6.47 14.33
CA THR A 263 6.48 -5.69 13.25
C THR A 263 5.99 -4.24 13.29
N GLY A 264 6.88 -3.27 13.31
CA GLY A 264 6.52 -1.85 13.24
C GLY A 264 6.72 -1.04 14.53
N TRP A 265 6.57 0.29 14.40
CA TRP A 265 6.69 1.25 15.49
C TRP A 265 5.49 1.16 16.44
N GLY A 266 5.67 0.53 17.58
CA GLY A 266 4.68 0.39 18.63
C GLY A 266 4.27 -1.04 18.93
N SER A 267 4.76 -2.01 18.17
CA SER A 267 4.64 -3.41 18.50
C SER A 267 5.82 -3.85 19.35
N GLY A 268 5.60 -4.03 20.63
CA GLY A 268 6.60 -4.48 21.60
C GLY A 268 6.89 -3.46 22.71
N LEU A 269 7.59 -3.92 23.73
CA LEU A 269 8.03 -3.08 24.84
C LEU A 269 9.05 -2.04 24.36
N TRP A 270 8.90 -0.79 24.74
CA TRP A 270 9.90 0.26 24.61
C TRP A 270 11.22 -0.23 25.26
N GLY A 271 12.19 -0.58 24.43
CA GLY A 271 13.48 -1.08 24.94
C GLY A 271 14.05 -2.26 24.16
N GLY A 272 13.37 -2.78 23.15
CA GLY A 272 13.92 -3.72 22.17
C GLY A 272 14.27 -5.13 22.70
N THR A 273 13.87 -5.48 23.89
CA THR A 273 13.92 -6.87 24.33
C THR A 273 12.49 -7.43 24.30
N THR A 274 12.16 -8.13 23.23
CA THR A 274 11.15 -9.16 23.31
C THR A 274 11.53 -10.07 24.48
N PRO A 275 10.70 -10.21 25.54
CA PRO A 275 10.87 -11.30 26.48
C PRO A 275 10.84 -12.54 25.62
N GLY A 276 11.87 -13.38 25.62
CA GLY A 276 12.14 -14.50 24.74
C GLY A 276 10.89 -14.94 23.99
N ALA A 277 10.73 -14.40 22.78
CA ALA A 277 9.56 -14.73 21.98
C ALA A 277 9.59 -16.23 21.84
N LEU A 278 8.60 -16.89 22.42
CA LEU A 278 8.42 -18.31 22.21
C LEU A 278 8.29 -18.47 20.70
N THR A 279 9.21 -19.18 20.13
CA THR A 279 9.26 -19.47 18.71
C THR A 279 9.31 -20.97 18.53
N THR A 280 8.46 -21.47 17.68
CA THR A 280 8.51 -22.83 17.16
C THR A 280 8.49 -22.79 15.63
N GLN A 281 8.35 -23.91 14.98
CA GLN A 281 8.19 -24.02 13.54
C GLN A 281 6.96 -24.85 13.22
N LEU A 282 6.40 -24.66 12.05
CA LEU A 282 5.39 -25.55 11.52
C LEU A 282 6.01 -26.92 11.29
N ALA A 283 5.33 -27.98 11.74
CA ALA A 283 5.73 -29.37 11.55
C ALA A 283 5.28 -29.91 10.19
N GLU A 284 4.44 -29.18 9.49
CA GLU A 284 3.98 -29.47 8.13
C GLU A 284 3.61 -28.18 7.36
N ALA A 285 3.40 -28.29 6.06
CA ALA A 285 2.93 -27.17 5.26
C ALA A 285 1.46 -26.91 5.54
N LEU A 286 1.10 -25.64 5.77
CA LEU A 286 -0.23 -25.19 6.11
C LEU A 286 -0.93 -24.59 4.90
N ASP A 287 -2.16 -25.02 4.60
CA ASP A 287 -2.99 -24.39 3.58
C ASP A 287 -3.76 -23.16 4.13
N ASP A 288 -4.49 -22.45 3.28
CA ASP A 288 -5.22 -21.22 3.63
C ASP A 288 -6.56 -21.46 4.33
N SER A 289 -6.96 -22.72 4.55
CA SER A 289 -8.24 -23.11 5.13
C SER A 289 -8.13 -23.90 6.43
N GLU A 290 -6.97 -24.44 6.70
CA GLU A 290 -6.70 -25.30 7.84
C GLU A 290 -6.72 -24.52 9.16
N THR A 291 -7.34 -25.08 10.18
CA THR A 291 -7.52 -24.45 11.50
C THR A 291 -6.92 -25.26 12.65
N ALA A 292 -6.46 -26.48 12.38
CA ALA A 292 -5.64 -27.30 13.28
C ALA A 292 -4.22 -27.30 12.70
N ILE A 293 -3.28 -26.65 13.38
CA ILE A 293 -1.92 -26.48 12.88
C ILE A 293 -0.93 -27.28 13.73
N ASP A 294 -0.10 -28.05 13.08
CA ASP A 294 0.93 -28.83 13.73
C ASP A 294 2.24 -28.02 13.83
N VAL A 295 2.79 -27.97 15.05
CA VAL A 295 4.04 -27.26 15.35
C VAL A 295 5.06 -28.21 15.99
N ASP A 296 6.35 -27.93 15.85
CA ASP A 296 7.41 -28.76 16.42
C ASP A 296 7.40 -28.80 17.96
N ASP A 297 7.04 -27.67 18.58
CA ASP A 297 6.97 -27.54 20.04
C ASP A 297 5.93 -26.47 20.40
N GLU A 298 4.86 -26.86 21.04
CA GLU A 298 3.78 -25.96 21.48
C GLU A 298 4.02 -25.32 22.86
N THR A 299 5.12 -25.69 23.54
CA THR A 299 5.39 -25.27 24.93
C THR A 299 5.29 -23.75 25.07
N GLY A 300 4.29 -23.29 25.82
CA GLY A 300 4.04 -21.87 26.09
C GLY A 300 3.16 -21.14 25.08
N ILE A 301 2.55 -21.84 24.10
CA ILE A 301 1.61 -21.29 23.11
C ILE A 301 0.24 -22.01 23.19
N THR A 302 -0.09 -22.65 24.28
CA THR A 302 -1.27 -23.53 24.40
C THR A 302 -2.49 -22.82 25.00
N THR A 303 -2.37 -21.58 25.43
CA THR A 303 -3.44 -20.89 26.14
C THR A 303 -4.46 -20.29 25.16
N ALA A 304 -5.73 -20.65 25.31
CA ALA A 304 -6.80 -20.03 24.54
C ALA A 304 -6.79 -18.50 24.73
N GLY A 305 -6.74 -17.77 23.62
CA GLY A 305 -6.58 -16.33 23.59
C GLY A 305 -5.16 -15.86 23.32
N ASP A 306 -4.16 -16.75 23.23
CA ASP A 306 -2.86 -16.42 22.68
C ASP A 306 -2.99 -16.07 21.20
N VAL A 307 -2.14 -15.18 20.73
CA VAL A 307 -2.07 -14.80 19.31
C VAL A 307 -0.70 -15.20 18.80
N ILE A 308 -0.67 -15.98 17.75
CA ILE A 308 0.56 -16.37 17.06
C ILE A 308 0.69 -15.64 15.72
N LEU A 309 1.92 -15.45 15.30
CA LEU A 309 2.29 -14.85 14.03
C LEU A 309 3.09 -15.86 13.21
N ILE A 310 2.62 -16.12 11.99
CA ILE A 310 3.31 -16.94 11.00
C ILE A 310 3.50 -16.05 9.76
N GLU A 311 4.75 -15.68 9.47
CA GLU A 311 5.07 -14.69 8.44
C GLU A 311 4.30 -13.38 8.66
N GLU A 312 3.23 -13.11 7.89
CA GLU A 312 2.38 -11.91 8.01
C GLU A 312 0.97 -12.23 8.50
N GLU A 313 0.66 -13.49 8.84
CA GLU A 313 -0.65 -13.89 9.32
C GLU A 313 -0.68 -13.98 10.85
N LEU A 314 -1.68 -13.33 11.45
CA LEU A 314 -2.04 -13.51 12.86
C LEU A 314 -3.16 -14.54 12.99
N MET A 315 -2.98 -15.45 13.91
CA MET A 315 -3.96 -16.46 14.26
C MET A 315 -4.25 -16.41 15.76
N LEU A 316 -5.52 -16.51 16.13
CA LEU A 316 -5.94 -16.58 17.51
C LEU A 316 -5.98 -18.05 17.93
N VAL A 317 -5.21 -18.44 18.93
CA VAL A 317 -5.25 -19.78 19.51
C VAL A 317 -6.59 -19.95 20.24
N ALA A 318 -7.40 -20.87 19.76
CA ALA A 318 -8.70 -21.20 20.34
C ALA A 318 -8.59 -22.29 21.44
N GLY A 319 -7.51 -23.03 21.41
CA GLY A 319 -7.18 -24.09 22.37
C GLY A 319 -6.12 -25.02 21.81
N ASP A 320 -5.72 -25.94 22.64
CA ASP A 320 -4.77 -27.00 22.39
C ASP A 320 -5.54 -28.33 22.31
N THR A 321 -5.17 -29.20 21.38
CA THR A 321 -5.83 -30.52 21.22
C THR A 321 -5.00 -31.72 21.65
N ASP A 322 -3.83 -31.48 22.20
CA ASP A 322 -2.80 -32.46 22.54
C ASP A 322 -1.78 -32.73 21.41
N ASP A 323 -0.54 -33.04 21.79
CA ASP A 323 0.52 -33.53 20.91
C ASP A 323 0.99 -32.53 19.83
N ASN A 324 1.25 -31.25 20.19
CA ASN A 324 1.77 -30.19 19.30
C ASN A 324 0.82 -29.71 18.20
N THR A 325 -0.50 -29.90 18.38
CA THR A 325 -1.51 -29.40 17.45
C THR A 325 -2.32 -28.25 18.07
N LEU A 326 -2.19 -27.05 17.53
CA LEU A 326 -2.92 -25.86 17.97
C LEU A 326 -4.19 -25.67 17.15
N ASN A 327 -5.34 -25.54 17.81
CA ASN A 327 -6.56 -25.05 17.16
C ASN A 327 -6.53 -23.52 17.08
N VAL A 328 -6.64 -22.99 15.87
CA VAL A 328 -6.57 -21.54 15.64
C VAL A 328 -7.78 -21.00 14.90
N THR A 329 -8.07 -19.74 15.16
CA THR A 329 -8.94 -18.93 14.31
C THR A 329 -8.05 -18.09 13.41
N ARG A 330 -8.15 -18.34 12.11
CA ARG A 330 -7.43 -17.61 11.04
C ARG A 330 -7.99 -16.20 10.87
N ASN A 331 -7.32 -15.37 10.10
CA ASN A 331 -7.74 -13.99 9.81
C ASN A 331 -7.85 -13.08 11.04
N HIS A 332 -7.08 -13.34 12.09
CA HIS A 332 -7.12 -12.52 13.30
C HIS A 332 -6.48 -11.15 13.06
N GLY A 333 -7.03 -10.12 13.70
CA GLY A 333 -6.48 -8.76 13.65
C GLY A 333 -6.51 -8.09 12.26
N GLY A 334 -7.30 -8.64 11.31
CA GLY A 334 -7.40 -8.10 9.96
C GLY A 334 -6.35 -8.67 8.98
N THR A 335 -5.56 -9.63 9.41
CA THR A 335 -4.68 -10.40 8.50
C THR A 335 -5.49 -11.40 7.69
N LEU A 336 -4.90 -11.95 6.64
CA LEU A 336 -5.55 -12.93 5.77
C LEU A 336 -4.93 -14.31 5.97
N ALA A 337 -5.78 -15.34 5.86
CA ALA A 337 -5.30 -16.71 5.79
C ALA A 337 -4.45 -16.91 4.53
N ALA A 338 -3.26 -17.43 4.69
CA ALA A 338 -2.30 -17.70 3.64
C ALA A 338 -1.75 -19.13 3.76
N THR A 339 -1.16 -19.62 2.69
CA THR A 339 -0.40 -20.88 2.73
C THR A 339 0.99 -20.62 3.30
N HIS A 340 1.45 -21.50 4.19
CA HIS A 340 2.78 -21.43 4.79
C HIS A 340 3.54 -22.73 4.53
N ALA A 341 4.83 -22.60 4.27
CA ALA A 341 5.67 -23.77 4.03
C ALA A 341 5.98 -24.51 5.35
N ASP A 342 6.27 -25.81 5.26
CA ASP A 342 6.86 -26.58 6.33
C ASP A 342 8.13 -25.90 6.88
N ASN A 343 8.36 -26.00 8.19
CA ASN A 343 9.44 -25.34 8.91
C ASN A 343 9.37 -23.80 8.95
N THR A 344 8.25 -23.19 8.58
CA THR A 344 8.04 -21.73 8.77
C THR A 344 7.99 -21.38 10.25
N ILE A 345 8.64 -20.29 10.65
CA ILE A 345 8.72 -19.87 12.04
C ILE A 345 7.37 -19.39 12.55
N VAL A 346 6.90 -19.98 13.63
CA VAL A 346 5.73 -19.57 14.41
C VAL A 346 6.20 -18.79 15.63
N ARG A 347 5.64 -17.61 15.87
CA ARG A 347 6.00 -16.72 16.98
C ARG A 347 4.79 -16.40 17.84
N LEU A 348 4.95 -16.43 19.15
CA LEU A 348 3.93 -15.89 20.05
C LEU A 348 3.93 -14.34 19.94
N ALA A 349 2.90 -13.78 19.31
CA ALA A 349 2.75 -12.35 19.13
C ALA A 349 2.14 -11.66 20.37
N LYS A 350 1.19 -12.35 21.03
CA LYS A 350 0.55 -11.88 22.27
C LYS A 350 0.15 -13.09 23.11
N GLY A 351 0.77 -13.21 24.28
CA GLY A 351 0.32 -14.16 25.30
C GLY A 351 -0.90 -13.64 26.04
N ASN A 352 -1.88 -14.48 26.27
CA ASN A 352 -2.98 -14.18 27.18
C ASN A 352 -2.43 -14.27 28.61
N ALA A 353 -2.05 -13.14 29.20
CA ALA A 353 -1.63 -13.09 30.59
C ALA A 353 -2.85 -13.52 31.44
N THR A 354 -2.88 -14.76 31.86
CA THR A 354 -3.74 -15.16 32.99
C THR A 354 -3.25 -14.33 34.17
N ALA A 355 -4.07 -13.36 34.58
CA ALA A 355 -3.87 -12.67 35.83
C ALA A 355 -3.90 -13.72 36.96
N SER A 356 -2.73 -13.98 37.52
CA SER A 356 -2.57 -14.73 38.77
C SER A 356 -2.87 -13.84 39.98
#